data_031973ed8102f9fe5f73f7a4efe3992d
#
_entry.id   031973ed8102f9fe5f73f7a4efe3992d
#
_cell.length_a   1.000
_cell.length_b   1.000
_cell.length_c   1.000
_cell.angle_alpha   90.00
_cell.angle_beta   90.00
_cell.angle_gamma   90.00
#
_symmetry.space_group_name_H-M   'P 1'
#
loop_
_entity.id
_entity.type
_entity.pdbx_description
1 polymer ?
#
loop_
_entity_poly.entity_id
_entity_poly.type
_entity_poly.pdbx_seq_one_letter_code
_entity_poly.pdbx_strand_id
1 'polypeptide(L)'
;MRRKNNKIFTNFLTSLRIFIVIIYLFSFQQIVCAQIKRALIIGLGKYEDRSWGKINGDRDVPLVTSMLKKARFNTILTLVNSQATKKKIVSAFNNLALRSKKSDIIYIHFSGHGQQMVDVNGDEEDGKDESWIPYDAYKRPCNKDHGEKHLSDDEICVLLTKIKHKIGISGKLIVVVDACHSGTSTWSDNQEADIIRGTNEIFL
;
A
#
# COMPACT_ATOMS: atom_id res chain seq x y z
N MET A 1 -51.92 -41.13 -34.45
CA MET A 1 -51.63 -39.70 -34.18
C MET A 1 -51.04 -39.42 -32.80
N ARG A 2 -51.38 -40.10 -31.73
CA ARG A 2 -50.91 -39.88 -30.35
C ARG A 2 -49.35 -40.05 -30.13
N ARG A 3 -48.67 -40.96 -30.81
CA ARG A 3 -47.24 -41.26 -30.64
C ARG A 3 -46.26 -40.16 -31.19
N LYS A 4 -46.74 -39.43 -32.21
CA LYS A 4 -45.89 -38.36 -32.81
C LYS A 4 -45.81 -37.12 -31.92
N ASN A 5 -46.88 -36.78 -31.23
CA ASN A 5 -46.92 -35.63 -30.34
C ASN A 5 -46.10 -35.82 -29.06
N ASN A 6 -45.98 -37.04 -28.53
CA ASN A 6 -45.14 -37.32 -27.37
C ASN A 6 -43.66 -37.18 -27.67
N LYS A 7 -43.22 -37.51 -28.89
CA LYS A 7 -41.80 -37.35 -29.30
C LYS A 7 -41.38 -35.89 -29.47
N ILE A 8 -42.30 -35.06 -29.97
CA ILE A 8 -42.08 -33.62 -30.12
C ILE A 8 -41.99 -32.95 -28.74
N PHE A 9 -42.88 -33.33 -27.83
CA PHE A 9 -42.92 -32.80 -26.46
C PHE A 9 -41.69 -33.21 -25.63
N THR A 10 -41.22 -34.46 -25.75
CA THR A 10 -39.97 -34.90 -25.09
C THR A 10 -38.75 -34.22 -25.64
N ASN A 11 -38.66 -34.01 -26.94
CA ASN A 11 -37.53 -33.26 -27.54
C ASN A 11 -37.53 -31.79 -27.12
N PHE A 12 -38.70 -31.16 -27.01
CA PHE A 12 -38.80 -29.78 -26.52
C PHE A 12 -38.33 -29.64 -25.06
N LEU A 13 -38.78 -30.57 -24.18
CA LEU A 13 -38.34 -30.58 -22.78
C LEU A 13 -36.83 -30.83 -22.63
N THR A 14 -36.24 -31.65 -23.47
CA THR A 14 -34.80 -31.93 -23.47
C THR A 14 -34.01 -30.70 -23.93
N SER A 15 -34.44 -30.04 -25.00
CA SER A 15 -33.83 -28.79 -25.46
C SER A 15 -33.92 -27.67 -24.43
N LEU A 16 -35.09 -27.54 -23.76
CA LEU A 16 -35.27 -26.55 -22.70
C LEU A 16 -34.35 -26.82 -21.51
N ARG A 17 -34.19 -28.09 -21.11
CA ARG A 17 -33.25 -28.46 -20.03
C ARG A 17 -31.80 -28.15 -20.40
N ILE A 18 -31.37 -28.44 -21.61
CA ILE A 18 -30.03 -28.13 -22.11
C ILE A 18 -29.82 -26.62 -22.12
N PHE A 19 -30.81 -25.85 -22.57
CA PHE A 19 -30.75 -24.39 -22.61
C PHE A 19 -30.62 -23.78 -21.19
N ILE A 20 -31.36 -24.29 -20.22
CA ILE A 20 -31.26 -23.88 -18.81
C ILE A 20 -29.89 -24.21 -18.22
N VAL A 21 -29.35 -25.40 -18.53
CA VAL A 21 -27.99 -25.79 -18.07
C VAL A 21 -26.94 -24.90 -18.69
N ILE A 22 -27.04 -24.54 -19.96
CA ILE A 22 -26.13 -23.61 -20.63
C ILE A 22 -26.21 -22.23 -20.00
N ILE A 23 -27.39 -21.68 -19.71
CA ILE A 23 -27.59 -20.42 -19.01
C ILE A 23 -26.95 -20.48 -17.61
N TYR A 24 -27.14 -21.59 -16.91
CA TYR A 24 -26.54 -21.78 -15.57
C TYR A 24 -25.01 -21.82 -15.61
N LEU A 25 -24.42 -22.47 -16.60
CA LEU A 25 -22.98 -22.52 -16.82
C LEU A 25 -22.42 -21.17 -17.21
N PHE A 26 -23.12 -20.37 -18.02
CA PHE A 26 -22.73 -19.00 -18.37
C PHE A 26 -22.89 -18.01 -17.21
N SER A 27 -23.85 -18.21 -16.32
CA SER A 27 -24.08 -17.35 -15.14
C SER A 27 -22.98 -17.48 -14.09
N PHE A 28 -22.18 -18.54 -14.14
CA PHE A 28 -21.07 -18.80 -13.20
C PHE A 28 -19.70 -18.30 -13.68
N GLN A 29 -19.66 -17.50 -14.73
CA GLN A 29 -18.44 -16.75 -15.03
C GLN A 29 -18.26 -15.64 -13.96
N GLN A 30 -17.83 -16.03 -12.78
CA GLN A 30 -17.27 -15.08 -11.83
C GLN A 30 -16.13 -14.37 -12.54
N ILE A 31 -16.26 -13.07 -12.73
CA ILE A 31 -15.16 -12.21 -13.14
C ILE A 31 -14.13 -12.32 -12.03
N VAL A 32 -13.18 -13.24 -12.18
CA VAL A 32 -12.00 -13.30 -11.33
C VAL A 32 -11.24 -12.02 -11.61
N CYS A 33 -11.52 -10.98 -10.83
CA CYS A 33 -10.74 -9.76 -10.87
C CYS A 33 -9.30 -10.14 -10.47
N ALA A 34 -8.40 -10.15 -11.45
CA ALA A 34 -7.03 -10.54 -11.20
C ALA A 34 -6.44 -9.63 -10.12
N GLN A 35 -5.98 -10.21 -9.03
CA GLN A 35 -5.29 -9.52 -7.95
C GLN A 35 -4.05 -8.83 -8.49
N ILE A 36 -3.98 -7.52 -8.36
CA ILE A 36 -2.85 -6.73 -8.84
C ILE A 36 -1.91 -6.43 -7.66
N LYS A 37 -0.61 -6.58 -7.93
CA LYS A 37 0.45 -6.28 -6.97
C LYS A 37 1.08 -4.94 -7.33
N ARG A 38 0.99 -3.96 -6.40
CA ARG A 38 1.54 -2.60 -6.56
C ARG A 38 2.50 -2.29 -5.44
N ALA A 39 3.52 -1.51 -5.73
CA ALA A 39 4.49 -1.09 -4.72
C ALA A 39 4.82 0.40 -4.85
N LEU A 40 5.11 1.01 -3.69
CA LEU A 40 5.75 2.30 -3.53
C LEU A 40 7.02 2.09 -2.71
N ILE A 41 8.17 2.46 -3.28
CA ILE A 41 9.47 2.37 -2.60
C ILE A 41 10.03 3.77 -2.48
N ILE A 42 10.35 4.18 -1.26
CA ILE A 42 10.92 5.49 -0.92
C ILE A 42 12.28 5.23 -0.29
N GLY A 43 13.33 5.78 -0.88
CA GLY A 43 14.68 5.59 -0.37
C GLY A 43 15.47 6.89 -0.38
N LEU A 44 15.96 7.28 0.78
CA LEU A 44 16.72 8.53 0.98
C LEU A 44 18.13 8.22 1.52
N GLY A 45 19.14 8.64 0.77
CA GLY A 45 20.53 8.64 1.21
C GLY A 45 21.08 10.06 1.35
N LYS A 46 20.35 11.05 0.81
CA LYS A 46 20.73 12.48 0.80
C LYS A 46 19.49 13.33 1.00
N TYR A 47 19.65 14.45 1.65
CA TYR A 47 18.62 15.44 1.99
C TYR A 47 19.00 16.82 1.48
N GLU A 48 18.04 17.72 1.29
CA GLU A 48 18.27 19.12 0.95
C GLU A 48 19.01 19.81 2.11
N ASP A 49 18.56 19.57 3.34
CA ASP A 49 19.27 19.96 4.54
C ASP A 49 20.44 19.03 4.81
N ARG A 50 21.66 19.53 4.64
CA ARG A 50 22.90 18.78 4.87
C ARG A 50 23.18 18.47 6.35
N SER A 51 22.43 19.05 7.29
CA SER A 51 22.53 18.72 8.71
C SER A 51 21.97 17.32 9.02
N TRP A 52 21.15 16.76 8.14
CA TRP A 52 20.84 15.34 8.13
C TRP A 52 22.08 14.55 7.72
N GLY A 53 22.53 13.64 8.57
CA GLY A 53 23.63 12.75 8.23
C GLY A 53 23.34 11.94 6.97
N LYS A 54 24.38 11.64 6.19
CA LYS A 54 24.25 10.76 5.04
C LYS A 54 23.99 9.32 5.49
N ILE A 55 23.03 8.67 4.88
CA ILE A 55 22.65 7.25 5.10
C ILE A 55 22.58 6.50 3.76
N ASN A 56 22.16 5.24 3.77
CA ASN A 56 22.17 4.41 2.58
C ASN A 56 20.78 3.98 2.09
N GLY A 57 19.70 4.63 2.54
CA GLY A 57 18.33 4.25 2.18
C GLY A 57 18.05 4.29 0.67
N ASP A 58 18.78 5.12 -0.08
CA ASP A 58 18.68 5.13 -1.54
C ASP A 58 19.26 3.86 -2.19
N ARG A 59 20.13 3.12 -1.50
CA ARG A 59 20.71 1.84 -1.98
C ARG A 59 19.76 0.66 -1.82
N ASP A 60 18.78 0.76 -0.93
CA ASP A 60 17.79 -0.29 -0.73
C ASP A 60 16.81 -0.37 -1.89
N VAL A 61 16.56 0.75 -2.56
CA VAL A 61 15.60 0.84 -3.65
C VAL A 61 15.84 -0.18 -4.77
N PRO A 62 17.04 -0.36 -5.33
CA PRO A 62 17.28 -1.38 -6.35
C PRO A 62 17.14 -2.80 -5.81
N LEU A 63 17.52 -3.04 -4.56
CA LEU A 63 17.41 -4.37 -3.92
C LEU A 63 15.94 -4.76 -3.75
N VAL A 64 15.16 -3.89 -3.11
CA VAL A 64 13.71 -4.10 -2.90
C VAL A 64 12.97 -4.19 -4.24
N THR A 65 13.32 -3.34 -5.21
CA THR A 65 12.74 -3.41 -6.57
C THR A 65 12.99 -4.77 -7.22
N SER A 66 14.21 -5.31 -7.10
CA SER A 66 14.55 -6.62 -7.65
C SER A 66 13.75 -7.74 -6.97
N MET A 67 13.64 -7.71 -5.64
CA MET A 67 12.86 -8.65 -4.85
C MET A 67 11.38 -8.63 -5.28
N LEU A 68 10.79 -7.44 -5.38
CA LEU A 68 9.38 -7.28 -5.74
C LEU A 68 9.08 -7.72 -7.18
N LYS A 69 10.01 -7.48 -8.11
CA LYS A 69 9.89 -8.01 -9.49
C LYS A 69 9.86 -9.55 -9.50
N LYS A 70 10.72 -10.20 -8.72
CA LYS A 70 10.69 -11.67 -8.56
C LYS A 70 9.36 -12.15 -7.93
N ALA A 71 8.80 -11.37 -7.00
CA ALA A 71 7.48 -11.62 -6.41
C ALA A 71 6.30 -11.22 -7.32
N ARG A 72 6.56 -10.88 -8.60
CA ARG A 72 5.56 -10.52 -9.62
C ARG A 72 4.77 -9.25 -9.31
N PHE A 73 5.41 -8.24 -8.71
CA PHE A 73 4.87 -6.90 -8.66
C PHE A 73 5.06 -6.22 -10.01
N ASN A 74 3.96 -5.85 -10.64
CA ASN A 74 3.96 -5.29 -12.01
C ASN A 74 4.03 -3.77 -12.01
N THR A 75 3.53 -3.14 -10.94
CA THR A 75 3.52 -1.69 -10.79
C THR A 75 4.37 -1.33 -9.60
N ILE A 76 5.57 -0.83 -9.84
CA ILE A 76 6.51 -0.40 -8.80
C ILE A 76 6.85 1.06 -9.07
N LEU A 77 6.46 1.95 -8.15
CA LEU A 77 6.85 3.35 -8.15
C LEU A 77 8.00 3.54 -7.16
N THR A 78 9.04 4.23 -7.58
CA THR A 78 10.19 4.56 -6.73
C THR A 78 10.33 6.06 -6.59
N LEU A 79 10.61 6.53 -5.37
CA LEU A 79 10.99 7.91 -5.07
C LEU A 79 12.35 7.88 -4.38
N VAL A 80 13.37 8.47 -5.01
CA VAL A 80 14.75 8.40 -4.53
C VAL A 80 15.29 9.81 -4.30
N ASN A 81 15.87 10.05 -3.14
CA ASN A 81 16.51 11.33 -2.78
C ASN A 81 15.62 12.53 -3.14
N SER A 82 16.05 13.45 -4.00
CA SER A 82 15.32 14.66 -4.39
C SER A 82 13.93 14.40 -5.02
N GLN A 83 13.61 13.17 -5.37
CA GLN A 83 12.27 12.80 -5.79
C GLN A 83 11.34 12.51 -4.60
N ALA A 84 11.87 12.27 -3.42
CA ALA A 84 11.13 11.92 -2.21
C ALA A 84 10.81 13.14 -1.35
N THR A 85 10.31 14.23 -1.93
CA THR A 85 9.77 15.38 -1.17
C THR A 85 8.44 15.01 -0.53
N LYS A 86 8.06 15.66 0.60
CA LYS A 86 6.77 15.41 1.27
C LYS A 86 5.61 15.44 0.28
N LYS A 87 5.53 16.48 -0.52
CA LYS A 87 4.46 16.62 -1.54
C LYS A 87 4.40 15.45 -2.51
N LYS A 88 5.55 14.98 -2.99
CA LYS A 88 5.60 13.83 -3.93
C LYS A 88 5.26 12.52 -3.25
N ILE A 89 5.71 12.31 -2.00
CA ILE A 89 5.36 11.13 -1.20
C ILE A 89 3.85 11.07 -1.00
N VAL A 90 3.22 12.14 -0.49
CA VAL A 90 1.77 12.21 -0.30
C VAL A 90 1.00 12.00 -1.61
N SER A 91 1.47 12.60 -2.71
CA SER A 91 0.88 12.39 -4.03
C SER A 91 0.98 10.92 -4.47
N ALA A 92 2.11 10.26 -4.23
CA ALA A 92 2.31 8.85 -4.57
C ALA A 92 1.36 7.94 -3.79
N PHE A 93 1.18 8.17 -2.48
CA PHE A 93 0.21 7.44 -1.65
C PHE A 93 -1.22 7.63 -2.16
N ASN A 94 -1.63 8.87 -2.44
CA ASN A 94 -2.97 9.16 -2.96
C ASN A 94 -3.19 8.49 -4.33
N ASN A 95 -2.21 8.53 -5.23
CA ASN A 95 -2.28 7.84 -6.52
C ASN A 95 -2.36 6.32 -6.35
N LEU A 96 -1.61 5.77 -5.40
CA LEU A 96 -1.65 4.35 -5.07
C LEU A 96 -3.05 3.96 -4.59
N ALA A 97 -3.64 4.73 -3.67
CA ALA A 97 -5.01 4.53 -3.19
C ALA A 97 -6.04 4.61 -4.33
N LEU A 98 -5.94 5.61 -5.21
CA LEU A 98 -6.85 5.78 -6.36
C LEU A 98 -6.81 4.59 -7.33
N ARG A 99 -5.64 4.01 -7.54
CA ARG A 99 -5.45 2.88 -8.47
C ARG A 99 -5.72 1.51 -7.84
N SER A 100 -5.79 1.46 -6.52
CA SER A 100 -6.03 0.21 -5.78
C SER A 100 -7.47 -0.23 -5.88
N LYS A 101 -7.66 -1.54 -5.96
CA LYS A 101 -8.96 -2.20 -6.04
C LYS A 101 -9.05 -3.30 -4.97
N LYS A 102 -10.27 -3.77 -4.74
CA LYS A 102 -10.55 -4.88 -3.83
C LYS A 102 -9.63 -6.07 -4.12
N SER A 103 -9.06 -6.66 -3.07
CA SER A 103 -8.15 -7.80 -3.12
C SER A 103 -6.74 -7.53 -3.67
N ASP A 104 -6.39 -6.27 -4.03
CA ASP A 104 -5.01 -5.95 -4.43
C ASP A 104 -4.02 -6.18 -3.28
N ILE A 105 -2.77 -6.45 -3.66
CA ILE A 105 -1.63 -6.50 -2.72
C ILE A 105 -0.82 -5.24 -2.90
N ILE A 106 -0.66 -4.50 -1.82
CA ILE A 106 0.10 -3.25 -1.78
C ILE A 106 1.31 -3.43 -0.89
N TYR A 107 2.47 -3.03 -1.39
CA TYR A 107 3.72 -3.02 -0.67
C TYR A 107 4.27 -1.60 -0.62
N ILE A 108 4.59 -1.12 0.56
CA ILE A 108 5.19 0.20 0.80
C ILE A 108 6.49 -0.01 1.53
N HIS A 109 7.55 0.63 1.05
CA HIS A 109 8.86 0.63 1.68
C HIS A 109 9.34 2.05 1.86
N PHE A 110 9.76 2.37 3.07
CA PHE A 110 10.46 3.61 3.39
C PHE A 110 11.82 3.25 4.01
N SER A 111 12.89 3.79 3.44
CA SER A 111 14.22 3.73 4.03
C SER A 111 14.82 5.14 4.07
N GLY A 112 15.06 5.66 5.28
CA GLY A 112 15.43 7.04 5.46
C GLY A 112 15.66 7.41 6.93
N HIS A 113 15.81 8.70 7.21
CA HIS A 113 15.79 9.21 8.58
C HIS A 113 14.36 9.21 9.14
N GLY A 114 14.25 8.92 10.43
CA GLY A 114 13.09 9.20 11.25
C GLY A 114 13.45 10.16 12.38
N GLN A 115 12.49 10.92 12.85
CA GLN A 115 12.63 11.85 13.97
C GLN A 115 11.36 11.89 14.78
N GLN A 116 11.51 11.99 16.11
CA GLN A 116 10.39 12.32 16.98
C GLN A 116 10.03 13.80 16.84
N MET A 117 8.75 14.08 16.85
CA MET A 117 8.14 15.41 16.85
C MET A 117 7.34 15.61 18.14
N VAL A 118 6.88 16.82 18.38
CA VAL A 118 5.93 17.08 19.45
C VAL A 118 4.56 16.57 18.99
N ASP A 119 3.94 15.75 19.81
CA ASP A 119 2.55 15.31 19.62
C ASP A 119 1.62 16.54 19.66
N VAL A 120 0.88 16.77 18.60
CA VAL A 120 -0.02 17.92 18.46
C VAL A 120 -1.45 17.56 18.84
N ASN A 121 -1.84 16.29 18.71
CA ASN A 121 -3.20 15.83 18.95
C ASN A 121 -3.41 15.20 20.32
N GLY A 122 -2.32 14.84 21.02
CA GLY A 122 -2.34 14.35 22.42
C GLY A 122 -2.75 12.88 22.55
N ASP A 123 -2.53 12.06 21.51
CA ASP A 123 -2.86 10.64 21.52
C ASP A 123 -1.68 9.73 21.90
N GLU A 124 -0.46 10.26 21.97
CA GLU A 124 0.71 9.52 22.41
C GLU A 124 1.01 9.71 23.91
N GLU A 125 1.25 8.59 24.62
CA GLU A 125 1.51 8.60 26.08
C GLU A 125 2.78 9.38 26.46
N ASP A 126 3.78 9.40 25.58
CA ASP A 126 5.05 10.11 25.79
C ASP A 126 5.04 11.55 25.23
N GLY A 127 3.94 11.97 24.61
CA GLY A 127 3.76 13.29 24.01
C GLY A 127 4.61 13.53 22.76
N LYS A 128 4.95 12.47 22.02
CA LYS A 128 5.80 12.58 20.82
C LYS A 128 5.27 11.73 19.69
N ASP A 129 5.08 12.36 18.54
CA ASP A 129 4.86 11.70 17.25
C ASP A 129 6.18 11.23 16.64
N GLU A 130 6.17 10.15 15.92
CA GLU A 130 7.23 9.78 15.01
C GLU A 130 6.96 10.33 13.61
N SER A 131 8.04 10.64 12.91
CA SER A 131 7.92 11.13 11.53
C SER A 131 8.93 10.50 10.60
N TRP A 132 8.50 10.23 9.37
CA TRP A 132 9.41 10.00 8.26
C TRP A 132 9.96 11.34 7.78
N ILE A 133 11.24 11.37 7.45
CA ILE A 133 11.91 12.59 7.00
C ILE A 133 11.99 12.60 5.47
N PRO A 134 11.16 13.41 4.77
CA PRO A 134 11.27 13.62 3.34
C PRO A 134 12.54 14.39 2.96
N TYR A 135 12.90 14.37 1.68
CA TYR A 135 14.09 15.02 1.15
C TYR A 135 14.16 16.51 1.48
N ASP A 136 13.03 17.22 1.45
CA ASP A 136 12.89 18.65 1.63
C ASP A 136 12.59 19.07 3.08
N ALA A 137 12.57 18.14 4.02
CA ALA A 137 12.40 18.41 5.45
C ALA A 137 13.73 18.86 6.07
N TYR A 138 13.67 19.86 6.93
CA TYR A 138 14.82 20.42 7.63
C TYR A 138 14.85 19.95 9.07
N LYS A 139 16.07 19.65 9.57
CA LYS A 139 16.27 19.12 10.93
C LYS A 139 15.91 20.13 12.02
N ARG A 140 16.00 21.41 11.70
CA ARG A 140 15.63 22.53 12.58
C ARG A 140 14.77 23.51 11.82
N PRO A 141 13.78 24.15 12.48
CA PRO A 141 12.96 25.16 11.84
C PRO A 141 13.80 26.25 11.19
N CYS A 142 13.45 26.63 9.97
CA CYS A 142 14.08 27.67 9.18
C CYS A 142 13.07 28.29 8.20
N ASN A 143 13.48 29.30 7.45
CA ASN A 143 12.60 29.98 6.48
C ASN A 143 12.03 29.07 5.37
N LYS A 144 12.60 27.86 5.21
CA LYS A 144 12.16 26.90 4.18
C LYS A 144 11.25 25.81 4.75
N ASP A 145 11.30 25.59 6.06
CA ASP A 145 10.57 24.53 6.74
C ASP A 145 10.47 24.89 8.24
N HIS A 146 9.26 25.00 8.75
CA HIS A 146 8.99 25.22 10.17
C HIS A 146 8.58 23.91 10.89
N GLY A 147 8.79 22.75 10.23
CA GLY A 147 8.38 21.41 10.69
C GLY A 147 7.25 20.80 9.84
N GLU A 148 6.60 21.61 9.02
CA GLU A 148 5.47 21.15 8.17
C GLU A 148 5.88 20.16 7.07
N LYS A 149 7.18 20.02 6.80
CA LYS A 149 7.67 19.08 5.79
C LYS A 149 8.02 17.71 6.35
N HIS A 150 8.00 17.54 7.66
CA HIS A 150 8.04 16.21 8.26
C HIS A 150 6.72 15.48 7.95
N LEU A 151 6.78 14.18 7.75
CA LEU A 151 5.58 13.36 7.49
C LEU A 151 5.30 12.55 8.77
N SER A 152 4.36 13.04 9.60
CA SER A 152 4.03 12.41 10.86
C SER A 152 3.36 11.05 10.67
N ASP A 153 3.41 10.23 11.69
CA ASP A 153 2.72 8.93 11.74
C ASP A 153 1.22 9.06 11.58
N ASP A 154 0.60 10.09 12.14
CA ASP A 154 -0.80 10.46 11.90
C ASP A 154 -1.11 10.65 10.41
N GLU A 155 -0.29 11.45 9.73
CA GLU A 155 -0.46 11.66 8.29
C GLU A 155 -0.26 10.35 7.51
N ILE A 156 0.72 9.54 7.91
CA ILE A 156 0.98 8.21 7.34
C ILE A 156 -0.22 7.29 7.59
N CYS A 157 -0.75 7.27 8.82
CA CYS A 157 -1.93 6.48 9.20
C CYS A 157 -3.13 6.81 8.32
N VAL A 158 -3.42 8.10 8.11
CA VAL A 158 -4.50 8.55 7.21
C VAL A 158 -4.27 8.07 5.77
N LEU A 159 -3.03 8.14 5.27
CA LEU A 159 -2.69 7.70 3.91
C LEU A 159 -2.83 6.18 3.75
N LEU A 160 -2.38 5.40 4.72
CA LEU A 160 -2.49 3.94 4.74
C LEU A 160 -3.94 3.48 4.87
N THR A 161 -4.73 4.13 5.73
CA THR A 161 -6.16 3.86 5.91
C THR A 161 -6.94 4.04 4.60
N LYS A 162 -6.63 5.06 3.82
CA LYS A 162 -7.23 5.25 2.48
C LYS A 162 -6.94 4.06 1.56
N ILE A 163 -5.71 3.53 1.57
CA ILE A 163 -5.33 2.36 0.77
C ILE A 163 -6.06 1.12 1.29
N LYS A 164 -6.05 0.88 2.60
CA LYS A 164 -6.71 -0.27 3.24
C LYS A 164 -8.19 -0.31 2.92
N HIS A 165 -8.86 0.83 2.98
CA HIS A 165 -10.28 0.94 2.61
C HIS A 165 -10.53 0.55 1.13
N LYS A 166 -9.62 0.91 0.21
CA LYS A 166 -9.75 0.57 -1.22
C LYS A 166 -9.54 -0.92 -1.49
N ILE A 167 -8.57 -1.54 -0.84
CA ILE A 167 -8.28 -2.97 -1.07
C ILE A 167 -9.22 -3.88 -0.30
N GLY A 168 -9.85 -3.38 0.77
CA GLY A 168 -10.80 -4.11 1.61
C GLY A 168 -10.16 -5.27 2.39
N ILE A 169 -11.00 -6.06 3.06
CA ILE A 169 -10.57 -7.16 3.95
C ILE A 169 -9.81 -8.28 3.20
N SER A 170 -10.08 -8.48 1.93
CA SER A 170 -9.40 -9.50 1.11
C SER A 170 -8.09 -9.01 0.47
N GLY A 171 -7.78 -7.73 0.57
CA GLY A 171 -6.52 -7.15 0.13
C GLY A 171 -5.43 -7.24 1.20
N LYS A 172 -4.17 -7.17 0.76
CA LYS A 172 -3.03 -7.13 1.68
C LYS A 172 -2.30 -5.79 1.56
N LEU A 173 -2.00 -5.18 2.70
CA LEU A 173 -1.16 -3.99 2.80
C LEU A 173 0.06 -4.36 3.65
N ILE A 174 1.23 -4.27 3.04
CA ILE A 174 2.53 -4.56 3.66
C ILE A 174 3.30 -3.25 3.71
N VAL A 175 3.72 -2.84 4.90
CA VAL A 175 4.52 -1.63 5.11
C VAL A 175 5.82 -2.01 5.80
N VAL A 176 6.93 -1.66 5.18
CA VAL A 176 8.27 -1.89 5.71
C VAL A 176 8.95 -0.54 5.92
N VAL A 177 9.40 -0.29 7.13
CA VAL A 177 10.05 0.96 7.51
C VAL A 177 11.44 0.65 8.05
N ASP A 178 12.46 1.19 7.41
CA ASP A 178 13.86 1.21 7.87
C ASP A 178 14.26 2.64 8.20
N ALA A 179 13.94 3.07 9.41
CA ALA A 179 14.22 4.40 9.93
C ALA A 179 14.47 4.36 11.44
N CYS A 180 15.33 5.26 11.95
CA CYS A 180 15.46 5.46 13.39
C CYS A 180 14.15 6.03 13.94
N HIS A 181 13.83 5.71 15.21
CA HIS A 181 12.59 6.17 15.86
C HIS A 181 11.29 5.83 15.11
N SER A 182 11.27 4.70 14.41
CA SER A 182 10.05 4.13 13.85
C SER A 182 9.29 3.27 14.87
N GLY A 183 9.68 3.37 16.14
CA GLY A 183 9.37 2.41 17.19
C GLY A 183 7.92 2.37 17.64
N THR A 184 7.17 3.43 17.50
CA THR A 184 5.80 3.55 18.03
C THR A 184 4.75 4.03 17.03
N SER A 185 5.04 4.10 15.74
CA SER A 185 3.99 4.36 14.75
C SER A 185 2.94 3.24 14.80
N THR A 186 2.30 3.14 15.96
CA THR A 186 1.25 2.20 16.26
C THR A 186 -0.04 2.74 15.72
N TRP A 187 -0.64 1.95 14.90
CA TRP A 187 -2.05 2.01 14.63
C TRP A 187 -2.79 1.81 15.95
N SER A 188 -3.68 2.74 16.28
CA SER A 188 -4.63 2.52 17.36
C SER A 188 -5.38 1.21 17.15
N ASP A 189 -5.56 0.47 18.18
CA ASP A 189 -5.87 -0.91 18.51
C ASP A 189 -6.98 -1.65 17.75
N ASN A 190 -7.46 -1.26 16.58
CA ASN A 190 -8.62 -1.95 15.98
C ASN A 190 -8.52 -2.37 14.50
N GLN A 191 -7.35 -2.32 13.87
CA GLN A 191 -7.24 -2.85 12.50
C GLN A 191 -5.90 -3.58 12.31
N GLU A 192 -5.96 -4.90 12.15
CA GLU A 192 -4.85 -5.75 11.75
C GLU A 192 -4.24 -5.28 10.43
N ALA A 193 -3.18 -4.49 10.51
CA ALA A 193 -2.22 -4.36 9.43
C ALA A 193 -0.91 -4.98 9.91
N ASP A 194 -0.37 -5.94 9.17
CA ASP A 194 0.94 -6.51 9.42
C ASP A 194 2.00 -5.44 9.17
N ILE A 195 2.33 -4.65 10.19
CA ILE A 195 3.46 -3.71 10.17
C ILE A 195 4.68 -4.47 10.65
N ILE A 196 5.58 -4.77 9.74
CA ILE A 196 6.87 -5.36 10.07
C ILE A 196 7.83 -4.22 10.39
N ARG A 197 8.13 -4.05 11.67
CA ARG A 197 9.14 -3.11 12.14
C ARG A 197 10.53 -3.68 11.89
N GLY A 198 11.42 -2.83 11.36
CA GLY A 198 12.76 -3.21 10.99
C GLY A 198 13.58 -3.77 12.15
N THR A 199 13.87 -4.99 12.06
CA THR A 199 15.12 -5.74 12.20
C THR A 199 14.85 -7.13 11.66
N ASN A 200 15.17 -7.37 10.39
CA ASN A 200 15.40 -8.71 9.79
C ASN A 200 14.29 -9.77 9.86
N GLU A 201 13.01 -9.43 10.01
CA GLU A 201 11.94 -10.43 9.89
C GLU A 201 11.00 -10.09 8.74
N ILE A 202 10.99 -10.98 7.76
CA ILE A 202 10.05 -10.96 6.62
C ILE A 202 8.97 -12.00 6.94
N PHE A 203 7.72 -11.54 7.16
CA PHE A 203 6.58 -12.43 7.13
C PHE A 203 5.95 -12.40 5.73
N LEU A 204 5.84 -13.56 5.13
CA LEU A 204 5.22 -13.80 3.81
C LEU A 204 3.75 -14.19 3.97
#